data_fbea622f7ebc6d29b6783d79e7d54a03
#
_entry.id   fbea622f7ebc6d29b6783d79e7d54a03
#
_cell.length_a   1.000
_cell.length_b   1.000
_cell.length_c   1.000
_cell.angle_alpha   90.00
_cell.angle_beta   90.00
_cell.angle_gamma   90.00
#
_symmetry.space_group_name_H-M   'P 1'
#
loop_
_entity.id
_entity.type
_entity.pdbx_description
1 polymer ?
#
loop_
_entity_poly.entity_id
_entity_poly.type
_entity_poly.pdbx_seq_one_letter_code
_entity_poly.pdbx_strand_id
1 'polypeptide(L)'
;PILKDLVRVFDQNERKDFLRLDLNENPGGLSQEFINKVLSDITPQFVSQYPETLHFTQVLADFLQTDVSRLCLVNGSAEGIRYIIQAFTSENGRIVGVIPSYFMFQVYSEMYNRNFVKVPYNEDLTMSITSIVKELTDDTQLLILLNPNNPMGNVYTEEEFKTLLGIAKQKN
;
A
#
# COMPACT_ATOMS: atom_id res chain seq x y z
N PRO A 1 -16.96 -0.06 -14.18
CA PRO A 1 -16.07 -0.52 -13.13
C PRO A 1 -14.63 -0.23 -13.52
N ILE A 2 -13.89 0.40 -12.64
CA ILE A 2 -12.46 0.80 -12.78
C ILE A 2 -11.57 -0.32 -13.32
N LEU A 3 -11.87 -1.58 -12.98
CA LEU A 3 -11.05 -2.73 -13.41
C LEU A 3 -11.11 -3.03 -14.91
N LYS A 4 -12.07 -2.47 -15.66
CA LYS A 4 -12.16 -2.68 -17.12
C LYS A 4 -11.06 -1.94 -17.89
N ASP A 5 -10.53 -0.87 -17.30
CA ASP A 5 -9.54 -0.01 -17.95
C ASP A 5 -8.11 -0.38 -17.57
N LEU A 6 -7.93 -1.37 -16.68
CA LEU A 6 -6.63 -1.90 -16.28
C LEU A 6 -6.15 -2.95 -17.28
N VAL A 7 -5.73 -2.51 -18.45
CA VAL A 7 -5.12 -3.38 -19.46
C VAL A 7 -3.63 -3.47 -19.22
N ARG A 8 -3.11 -4.69 -19.01
CA ARG A 8 -1.67 -4.94 -19.09
C ARG A 8 -1.25 -4.84 -20.56
N VAL A 9 -0.32 -3.95 -20.84
CA VAL A 9 0.08 -3.60 -22.22
C VAL A 9 0.83 -4.73 -22.93
N PHE A 10 1.42 -5.70 -22.17
CA PHE A 10 2.23 -6.78 -22.77
C PHE A 10 1.92 -8.15 -22.18
N ASP A 11 1.99 -9.18 -23.03
CA ASP A 11 2.04 -10.57 -22.59
C ASP A 11 3.30 -10.79 -21.71
N GLN A 12 3.20 -11.67 -20.74
CA GLN A 12 4.31 -11.99 -19.83
C GLN A 12 5.55 -12.52 -20.58
N ASN A 13 5.35 -13.17 -21.71
CA ASN A 13 6.44 -13.72 -22.54
C ASN A 13 7.26 -12.64 -23.25
N GLU A 14 6.67 -11.50 -23.59
CA GLU A 14 7.35 -10.39 -24.26
C GLU A 14 8.05 -9.44 -23.28
N ARG A 15 7.69 -9.48 -22.01
CA ARG A 15 8.20 -8.54 -20.99
C ARG A 15 9.70 -8.64 -20.74
N LYS A 16 10.30 -9.79 -20.98
CA LYS A 16 11.76 -10.03 -20.80
C LYS A 16 12.64 -9.23 -21.77
N ASP A 17 12.08 -8.79 -22.89
CA ASP A 17 12.82 -8.09 -23.95
C ASP A 17 12.84 -6.57 -23.75
N PHE A 18 12.23 -6.08 -22.66
CA PHE A 18 12.14 -4.66 -22.34
C PHE A 18 12.80 -4.31 -21.00
N LEU A 19 13.35 -3.10 -20.92
CA LEU A 19 13.68 -2.47 -19.63
C LEU A 19 12.36 -2.10 -18.93
N ARG A 20 11.99 -2.89 -17.94
CA ARG A 20 10.70 -2.76 -17.26
C ARG A 20 10.78 -1.75 -16.13
N LEU A 21 10.04 -0.65 -16.28
CA LEU A 21 9.88 0.40 -15.28
C LEU A 21 8.42 0.49 -14.78
N ASP A 22 7.60 -0.48 -15.18
CA ASP A 22 6.23 -0.69 -14.74
C ASP A 22 6.16 -1.66 -13.54
N LEU A 23 5.08 -1.68 -12.80
CA LEU A 23 4.76 -2.63 -11.73
C LEU A 23 5.76 -2.72 -10.56
N ASN A 24 6.84 -1.94 -10.51
CA ASN A 24 7.85 -1.94 -9.44
C ASN A 24 8.41 -3.34 -9.12
N GLU A 25 8.61 -4.16 -10.13
CA GLU A 25 9.20 -5.49 -10.01
C GLU A 25 10.73 -5.40 -9.98
N ASN A 26 11.38 -6.41 -9.38
CA ASN A 26 12.83 -6.57 -9.47
C ASN A 26 13.20 -7.26 -10.80
N PRO A 27 13.67 -6.53 -11.84
CA PRO A 27 13.98 -7.13 -13.14
C PRO A 27 15.20 -8.05 -13.09
N GLY A 28 16.09 -7.90 -12.11
CA GLY A 28 17.25 -8.76 -11.90
C GLY A 28 16.94 -10.11 -11.27
N GLY A 29 15.73 -10.27 -10.73
CA GLY A 29 15.32 -11.48 -10.02
C GLY A 29 16.07 -11.70 -8.71
N LEU A 30 15.96 -12.90 -8.19
CA LEU A 30 16.71 -13.39 -7.03
C LEU A 30 17.83 -14.34 -7.49
N SER A 31 18.91 -14.46 -6.72
CA SER A 31 20.00 -15.38 -7.06
C SER A 31 19.50 -16.84 -7.03
N GLN A 32 20.03 -17.67 -7.92
CA GLN A 32 19.67 -19.09 -7.95
C GLN A 32 20.04 -19.80 -6.64
N GLU A 33 21.14 -19.38 -5.99
CA GLU A 33 21.55 -19.91 -4.68
C GLU A 33 20.47 -19.66 -3.62
N PHE A 34 19.96 -18.43 -3.56
CA PHE A 34 18.87 -18.08 -2.64
C PHE A 34 17.62 -18.89 -2.92
N ILE A 35 17.23 -19.04 -4.20
CA ILE A 35 16.07 -19.85 -4.60
C ILE A 35 16.25 -21.30 -4.19
N ASN A 36 17.40 -21.89 -4.46
CA ASN A 36 17.71 -23.28 -4.07
C ASN A 36 17.64 -23.48 -2.56
N LYS A 37 18.15 -22.53 -1.77
CA LYS A 37 18.05 -22.58 -0.31
C LYS A 37 16.61 -22.56 0.17
N VAL A 38 15.80 -21.64 -0.34
CA VAL A 38 14.36 -21.56 0.02
C VAL A 38 13.63 -22.85 -0.36
N LEU A 39 13.86 -23.37 -1.57
CA LEU A 39 13.19 -24.58 -2.04
C LEU A 39 13.60 -25.84 -1.27
N SER A 40 14.84 -25.91 -0.74
CA SER A 40 15.29 -27.06 0.05
C SER A 40 14.55 -27.22 1.38
N ASP A 41 13.97 -26.14 1.89
CA ASP A 41 13.21 -26.16 3.14
C ASP A 41 11.72 -26.48 2.93
N ILE A 42 11.29 -26.54 1.66
CA ILE A 42 9.89 -26.85 1.30
C ILE A 42 9.72 -28.37 1.21
N THR A 43 8.99 -28.93 2.18
CA THR A 43 8.67 -30.36 2.22
C THR A 43 7.20 -30.62 1.87
N PRO A 44 6.81 -31.85 1.46
CA PRO A 44 5.41 -32.21 1.27
C PRO A 44 4.54 -31.92 2.49
N GLN A 45 5.09 -32.13 3.70
CA GLN A 45 4.39 -31.85 4.96
C GLN A 45 4.19 -30.33 5.14
N PHE A 46 5.22 -29.52 4.89
CA PHE A 46 5.15 -28.06 4.98
C PHE A 46 4.02 -27.50 4.08
N VAL A 47 3.92 -27.99 2.84
CA VAL A 47 2.91 -27.52 1.87
C VAL A 47 1.49 -27.97 2.23
N SER A 48 1.33 -29.09 2.99
CA SER A 48 0.02 -29.65 3.32
C SER A 48 -0.55 -29.16 4.65
N GLN A 49 0.20 -28.41 5.43
CA GLN A 49 -0.21 -27.90 6.73
C GLN A 49 -0.67 -26.45 6.66
N TYR A 50 -1.51 -26.04 7.60
CA TYR A 50 -1.79 -24.63 7.82
C TYR A 50 -0.52 -23.90 8.26
N PRO A 51 -0.24 -22.70 7.73
CA PRO A 51 0.95 -21.96 8.12
C PRO A 51 0.85 -21.46 9.56
N GLU A 52 1.87 -21.78 10.37
CA GLU A 52 2.04 -21.22 11.71
C GLU A 52 2.80 -19.89 11.60
N THR A 53 2.07 -18.78 11.68
CA THR A 53 2.63 -17.45 11.44
C THR A 53 3.29 -16.83 12.67
N LEU A 54 3.02 -17.32 13.89
CA LEU A 54 3.47 -16.70 15.12
C LEU A 54 5.00 -16.60 15.21
N HIS A 55 5.70 -17.69 14.86
CA HIS A 55 7.17 -17.69 14.89
C HIS A 55 7.76 -16.66 13.92
N PHE A 56 7.25 -16.60 12.69
CA PHE A 56 7.68 -15.62 11.71
C PHE A 56 7.36 -14.19 12.16
N THR A 57 6.18 -13.97 12.75
CA THR A 57 5.80 -12.65 13.28
C THR A 57 6.76 -12.19 14.37
N GLN A 58 7.21 -13.11 15.26
CA GLN A 58 8.18 -12.79 16.29
C GLN A 58 9.55 -12.42 15.68
N VAL A 59 10.06 -13.22 14.75
CA VAL A 59 11.33 -12.93 14.05
C VAL A 59 11.27 -11.58 13.34
N LEU A 60 10.14 -11.27 12.71
CA LEU A 60 9.92 -9.98 12.04
C LEU A 60 9.85 -8.82 13.04
N ALA A 61 9.18 -9.01 14.18
CA ALA A 61 9.12 -8.02 15.25
C ALA A 61 10.50 -7.67 15.79
N ASP A 62 11.32 -8.70 16.06
CA ASP A 62 12.70 -8.54 16.52
C ASP A 62 13.56 -7.79 15.48
N PHE A 63 13.45 -8.17 14.21
CA PHE A 63 14.15 -7.51 13.11
C PHE A 63 13.76 -6.02 12.97
N LEU A 64 12.47 -5.72 13.09
CA LEU A 64 11.93 -4.36 12.98
C LEU A 64 12.01 -3.57 14.30
N GLN A 65 12.51 -4.19 15.39
CA GLN A 65 12.56 -3.59 16.72
C GLN A 65 11.21 -3.02 17.20
N THR A 66 10.15 -3.82 16.99
CA THR A 66 8.78 -3.45 17.35
C THR A 66 8.08 -4.57 18.10
N ASP A 67 6.89 -4.29 18.63
CA ASP A 67 6.06 -5.29 19.31
C ASP A 67 5.24 -6.11 18.30
N VAL A 68 5.08 -7.41 18.57
CA VAL A 68 4.27 -8.33 17.75
C VAL A 68 2.84 -7.82 17.55
N SER A 69 2.25 -7.17 18.58
CA SER A 69 0.90 -6.62 18.51
C SER A 69 0.73 -5.48 17.49
N ARG A 70 1.83 -4.95 16.98
CA ARG A 70 1.85 -3.90 15.94
C ARG A 70 2.04 -4.44 14.54
N LEU A 71 2.11 -5.76 14.38
CA LEU A 71 2.32 -6.41 13.10
C LEU A 71 1.09 -7.18 12.66
N CYS A 72 0.74 -7.03 11.39
CA CYS A 72 -0.27 -7.83 10.72
C CYS A 72 0.34 -8.37 9.42
N LEU A 73 0.46 -9.69 9.32
CA LEU A 73 0.96 -10.34 8.11
C LEU A 73 -0.16 -10.41 7.06
N VAL A 74 0.17 -10.02 5.85
CA VAL A 74 -0.78 -9.98 4.72
C VAL A 74 -0.11 -10.46 3.43
N ASN A 75 -0.91 -10.89 2.46
CA ASN A 75 -0.43 -11.31 1.15
C ASN A 75 -0.20 -10.08 0.25
N GLY A 76 0.85 -9.32 0.56
CA GLY A 76 1.21 -8.10 -0.14
C GLY A 76 0.41 -6.87 0.30
N SER A 77 0.90 -5.70 -0.12
CA SER A 77 0.33 -4.40 0.27
C SER A 77 -1.12 -4.21 -0.16
N ALA A 78 -1.53 -4.78 -1.29
CA ALA A 78 -2.91 -4.68 -1.78
C ALA A 78 -3.92 -5.31 -0.81
N GLU A 79 -3.60 -6.46 -0.20
CA GLU A 79 -4.45 -7.06 0.82
C GLU A 79 -4.47 -6.24 2.10
N GLY A 80 -3.32 -5.71 2.52
CA GLY A 80 -3.23 -4.83 3.68
C GLY A 80 -4.09 -3.57 3.52
N ILE A 81 -4.03 -2.92 2.36
CA ILE A 81 -4.88 -1.75 2.03
C ILE A 81 -6.36 -2.12 2.13
N ARG A 82 -6.74 -3.26 1.56
CA ARG A 82 -8.11 -3.75 1.62
C ARG A 82 -8.60 -3.92 3.06
N TYR A 83 -7.80 -4.55 3.92
CA TYR A 83 -8.16 -4.75 5.32
C TYR A 83 -8.27 -3.43 6.09
N ILE A 84 -7.36 -2.48 5.86
CA ILE A 84 -7.41 -1.16 6.50
C ILE A 84 -8.71 -0.43 6.10
N ILE A 85 -9.04 -0.39 4.82
CA ILE A 85 -10.27 0.25 4.36
C ILE A 85 -11.51 -0.40 4.97
N GLN A 86 -11.56 -1.74 5.04
CA GLN A 86 -12.68 -2.45 5.65
C GLN A 86 -12.79 -2.23 7.16
N ALA A 87 -11.67 -2.24 7.87
CA ALA A 87 -11.66 -2.19 9.33
C ALA A 87 -11.89 -0.78 9.89
N PHE A 88 -11.41 0.24 9.19
CA PHE A 88 -11.38 1.62 9.70
C PHE A 88 -12.36 2.57 9.00
N THR A 89 -13.15 2.09 8.04
CA THR A 89 -14.15 2.93 7.38
C THR A 89 -15.50 2.22 7.25
N SER A 90 -16.57 3.01 7.38
CA SER A 90 -17.94 2.55 7.18
C SER A 90 -18.40 2.72 5.72
N GLU A 91 -19.55 2.15 5.36
CA GLU A 91 -20.20 2.42 4.07
C GLU A 91 -20.44 3.93 3.91
N ASN A 92 -20.14 4.48 2.73
CA ASN A 92 -20.10 5.91 2.42
C ASN A 92 -19.10 6.73 3.24
N GLY A 93 -18.26 6.08 4.05
CA GLY A 93 -17.22 6.73 4.85
C GLY A 93 -16.23 7.50 4.00
N ARG A 94 -15.83 8.68 4.49
CA ARG A 94 -14.95 9.60 3.79
C ARG A 94 -13.49 9.18 3.94
N ILE A 95 -12.82 8.95 2.81
CA ILE A 95 -11.38 8.65 2.71
C ILE A 95 -10.71 9.76 1.93
N VAL A 96 -9.65 10.36 2.44
CA VAL A 96 -8.88 11.40 1.76
C VAL A 96 -7.55 10.83 1.28
N GLY A 97 -7.21 11.05 0.01
CA GLY A 97 -5.95 10.61 -0.57
C GLY A 97 -5.54 11.45 -1.77
N VAL A 98 -4.23 11.51 -2.02
CA VAL A 98 -3.67 12.28 -3.14
C VAL A 98 -3.81 11.52 -4.46
N ILE A 99 -3.89 12.27 -5.58
CA ILE A 99 -3.90 11.72 -6.94
C ILE A 99 -2.96 12.54 -7.86
N PRO A 100 -2.18 11.87 -8.78
CA PRO A 100 -2.06 10.43 -8.93
C PRO A 100 -1.35 9.76 -7.74
N SER A 101 -1.77 8.54 -7.42
CA SER A 101 -1.17 7.67 -6.41
C SER A 101 -1.44 6.21 -6.77
N TYR A 102 -1.03 5.27 -5.92
CA TYR A 102 -1.29 3.85 -6.15
C TYR A 102 -2.80 3.59 -6.26
N PHE A 103 -3.23 3.20 -7.44
CA PHE A 103 -4.64 3.15 -7.83
C PHE A 103 -5.50 2.21 -6.98
N MET A 104 -4.89 1.23 -6.28
CA MET A 104 -5.66 0.29 -5.45
C MET A 104 -6.36 0.97 -4.27
N PHE A 105 -5.89 2.13 -3.81
CA PHE A 105 -6.63 2.91 -2.81
C PHE A 105 -8.02 3.29 -3.32
N GLN A 106 -8.10 3.78 -4.55
CA GLN A 106 -9.37 4.15 -5.16
C GLN A 106 -10.22 2.91 -5.49
N VAL A 107 -9.62 1.86 -6.05
CA VAL A 107 -10.30 0.60 -6.40
C VAL A 107 -11.00 0.00 -5.18
N TYR A 108 -10.29 -0.14 -4.07
CA TYR A 108 -10.90 -0.71 -2.86
C TYR A 108 -11.92 0.23 -2.22
N SER A 109 -11.70 1.55 -2.25
CA SER A 109 -12.69 2.50 -1.78
C SER A 109 -14.01 2.37 -2.54
N GLU A 110 -13.96 2.28 -3.86
CA GLU A 110 -15.16 2.08 -4.70
C GLU A 110 -15.78 0.69 -4.50
N MET A 111 -14.94 -0.36 -4.42
CA MET A 111 -15.41 -1.73 -4.20
C MET A 111 -16.25 -1.86 -2.92
N TYR A 112 -15.87 -1.13 -1.87
CA TYR A 112 -16.54 -1.15 -0.57
C TYR A 112 -17.51 0.01 -0.37
N ASN A 113 -17.86 0.72 -1.45
CA ASN A 113 -18.79 1.86 -1.40
C ASN A 113 -18.34 2.93 -0.39
N ARG A 114 -17.05 3.35 -0.48
CA ARG A 114 -16.47 4.45 0.28
C ARG A 114 -16.37 5.70 -0.58
N ASN A 115 -16.49 6.86 0.05
CA ASN A 115 -16.31 8.15 -0.60
C ASN A 115 -14.81 8.52 -0.63
N PHE A 116 -14.13 8.25 -1.76
CA PHE A 116 -12.73 8.60 -1.92
C PHE A 116 -12.57 10.03 -2.45
N VAL A 117 -12.15 10.93 -1.57
CA VAL A 117 -11.87 12.34 -1.87
C VAL A 117 -10.47 12.49 -2.44
N LYS A 118 -10.40 12.98 -3.66
CA LYS A 118 -9.19 13.09 -4.46
C LYS A 118 -8.54 14.46 -4.26
N VAL A 119 -7.33 14.50 -3.71
CA VAL A 119 -6.53 15.72 -3.61
C VAL A 119 -5.51 15.70 -4.75
N PRO A 120 -5.66 16.54 -5.79
CA PRO A 120 -4.73 16.56 -6.91
C PRO A 120 -3.39 17.19 -6.53
N TYR A 121 -2.33 16.73 -7.20
CA TYR A 121 -1.06 17.45 -7.25
C TYR A 121 -1.24 18.81 -7.95
N ASN A 122 -0.37 19.76 -7.62
CA ASN A 122 -0.28 21.03 -8.34
C ASN A 122 0.21 20.79 -9.79
N GLU A 123 0.05 21.79 -10.66
CA GLU A 123 0.50 21.69 -12.07
C GLU A 123 2.02 21.46 -12.19
N ASP A 124 2.80 21.94 -11.24
CA ASP A 124 4.25 21.73 -11.15
C ASP A 124 4.65 20.37 -10.52
N LEU A 125 3.69 19.48 -10.30
CA LEU A 125 3.85 18.18 -9.69
C LEU A 125 4.31 18.20 -8.22
N THR A 126 4.15 19.33 -7.54
CA THR A 126 4.33 19.41 -6.08
C THR A 126 3.04 19.05 -5.34
N MET A 127 3.17 18.56 -4.10
CA MET A 127 2.02 18.27 -3.23
C MET A 127 1.82 19.41 -2.25
N SER A 128 0.60 19.93 -2.21
CA SER A 128 0.21 20.93 -1.23
C SER A 128 -0.38 20.30 0.02
N ILE A 129 0.34 20.42 1.14
CA ILE A 129 -0.17 20.01 2.46
C ILE A 129 -1.44 20.77 2.82
N THR A 130 -1.51 22.06 2.48
CA THR A 130 -2.71 22.87 2.70
C THR A 130 -3.92 22.33 1.96
N SER A 131 -3.74 21.79 0.74
CA SER A 131 -4.83 21.17 -0.02
C SER A 131 -5.32 19.87 0.64
N ILE A 132 -4.41 19.05 1.20
CA ILE A 132 -4.78 17.87 1.98
C ILE A 132 -5.57 18.28 3.22
N VAL A 133 -5.03 19.23 3.99
CA VAL A 133 -5.65 19.71 5.25
C VAL A 133 -7.06 20.26 5.02
N LYS A 134 -7.27 20.98 3.91
CA LYS A 134 -8.59 21.54 3.54
C LYS A 134 -9.64 20.44 3.36
N GLU A 135 -9.24 19.26 2.90
CA GLU A 135 -10.15 18.13 2.70
C GLU A 135 -10.36 17.27 3.94
N LEU A 136 -9.61 17.50 5.03
CA LEU A 136 -9.81 16.81 6.31
C LEU A 136 -10.93 17.45 7.10
N THR A 137 -12.11 16.88 6.99
CA THR A 137 -13.32 17.27 7.72
C THR A 137 -13.57 16.32 8.91
N ASP A 138 -14.52 16.65 9.80
CA ASP A 138 -14.81 15.85 11.00
C ASP A 138 -15.42 14.47 10.65
N ASP A 139 -15.93 14.29 9.45
CA ASP A 139 -16.43 13.01 8.92
C ASP A 139 -15.34 12.19 8.18
N THR A 140 -14.10 12.68 8.12
CA THR A 140 -12.99 11.94 7.51
C THR A 140 -12.61 10.76 8.41
N GLN A 141 -12.74 9.55 7.88
CA GLN A 141 -12.45 8.30 8.61
C GLN A 141 -11.04 7.78 8.33
N LEU A 142 -10.47 8.12 7.18
CA LEU A 142 -9.14 7.65 6.79
C LEU A 142 -8.42 8.70 5.94
N LEU A 143 -7.19 9.01 6.31
CA LEU A 143 -6.23 9.75 5.50
C LEU A 143 -5.16 8.79 4.98
N ILE A 144 -4.98 8.73 3.65
CA ILE A 144 -3.98 7.88 3.01
C ILE A 144 -2.79 8.72 2.57
N LEU A 145 -1.62 8.43 3.12
CA LEU A 145 -0.34 9.05 2.80
C LEU A 145 0.64 7.96 2.33
N LEU A 146 0.83 7.86 1.02
CA LEU A 146 1.84 6.95 0.46
C LEU A 146 3.19 7.67 0.39
N ASN A 147 4.22 7.12 1.05
CA ASN A 147 5.53 7.76 1.18
C ASN A 147 6.67 6.75 0.99
N PRO A 148 7.49 6.87 -0.06
CA PRO A 148 7.33 7.76 -1.23
C PRO A 148 6.05 7.48 -2.01
N ASN A 149 5.44 8.52 -2.62
CA ASN A 149 4.23 8.33 -3.41
C ASN A 149 4.53 7.66 -4.76
N ASN A 150 3.77 6.66 -5.12
CA ASN A 150 3.84 5.97 -6.40
C ASN A 150 2.67 6.44 -7.31
N PRO A 151 2.91 6.93 -8.55
CA PRO A 151 4.19 6.90 -9.29
C PRO A 151 5.07 8.15 -9.15
N MET A 152 4.66 9.17 -8.38
CA MET A 152 5.27 10.50 -8.40
C MET A 152 6.69 10.55 -7.78
N GLY A 153 7.01 9.64 -6.85
CA GLY A 153 8.29 9.60 -6.16
C GLY A 153 8.48 10.68 -5.08
N ASN A 154 7.50 11.56 -4.88
CA ASN A 154 7.56 12.60 -3.85
C ASN A 154 7.52 12.01 -2.45
N VAL A 155 8.18 12.68 -1.52
CA VAL A 155 8.18 12.35 -0.10
C VAL A 155 7.65 13.52 0.71
N TYR A 156 6.98 13.22 1.80
CA TYR A 156 6.63 14.23 2.81
C TYR A 156 7.84 14.49 3.69
N THR A 157 8.09 15.76 3.98
CA THR A 157 9.06 16.13 5.02
C THR A 157 8.57 15.70 6.40
N GLU A 158 9.48 15.59 7.35
CA GLU A 158 9.11 15.24 8.73
C GLU A 158 8.15 16.25 9.35
N GLU A 159 8.30 17.53 9.04
CA GLU A 159 7.43 18.62 9.52
C GLU A 159 6.02 18.53 8.92
N GLU A 160 5.91 18.28 7.62
CA GLU A 160 4.63 18.05 6.95
C GLU A 160 3.91 16.84 7.51
N PHE A 161 4.64 15.76 7.74
CA PHE A 161 4.07 14.52 8.30
C PHE A 161 3.56 14.76 9.73
N LYS A 162 4.34 15.45 10.58
CA LYS A 162 3.92 15.82 11.94
C LYS A 162 2.68 16.72 11.93
N THR A 163 2.60 17.64 10.99
CA THR A 163 1.44 18.53 10.82
C THR A 163 0.17 17.71 10.50
N LEU A 164 0.24 16.81 9.52
CA LEU A 164 -0.91 15.97 9.14
C LEU A 164 -1.34 15.03 10.27
N LEU A 165 -0.38 14.40 10.96
CA LEU A 165 -0.67 13.55 12.13
C LEU A 165 -1.27 14.35 13.28
N GLY A 166 -0.80 15.58 13.51
CA GLY A 166 -1.34 16.47 14.53
C GLY A 166 -2.82 16.81 14.28
N ILE A 167 -3.17 17.09 13.03
CA ILE A 167 -4.55 17.37 12.61
C ILE A 167 -5.41 16.11 12.74
N ALA A 168 -4.93 14.97 12.25
CA ALA A 168 -5.65 13.70 12.38
C ALA A 168 -5.97 13.38 13.84
N LYS A 169 -5.00 13.59 14.76
CA LYS A 169 -5.19 13.37 16.20
C LYS A 169 -6.20 14.33 16.84
N GLN A 170 -6.36 15.54 16.31
CA GLN A 170 -7.33 16.51 16.84
C GLN A 170 -8.77 16.22 16.40
N LYS A 171 -8.94 15.48 15.31
CA LYS A 171 -10.24 15.15 14.72
C LYS A 171 -10.82 13.80 15.19
N ASN A 172 -10.06 13.04 15.96
CA ASN A 172 -10.49 11.86 16.69
C ASN A 172 -10.82 12.27 18.12
#